data_772aa1dcf6118142f7b66dca445076ba
#
_entry.id   772aa1dcf6118142f7b66dca445076ba
#
_cell.length_a   1.000
_cell.length_b   1.000
_cell.length_c   1.000
_cell.angle_alpha   90.00
_cell.angle_beta   90.00
_cell.angle_gamma   90.00
#
_symmetry.space_group_name_H-M   'P 1'
#
loop_
_entity.id
_entity.type
_entity.pdbx_description
1 polymer ?
#
loop_
_entity_poly.entity_id
_entity_poly.type
_entity_poly.pdbx_seq_one_letter_code
_entity_poly.pdbx_strand_id
1 'polypeptide(L)'
;MIDVIAFLPGKRKQTSGGWISFNAPCCVYNSESADRRQRGGIKNTDQGWSYHCFNCGYTASFVLGRTLTFKARKLLAWLNVPQEEIERINLESLRHRNIEGILNERQLAVRPVEIEFEECDLPADTEELTDTARDYLINRGITLDYPYLSKRGTRPGIVVPFTYDDQIVGHTTRFLDDRTPKYIQDIQPGYVFGTDLQQNNWQAVIVTEGVFDALSINGVAVLHADINDAQARLIRSLEREVVVVPDQDVPGMRLVERAVELGWSVSMPEWPAGVKDVNDAVICMGRLATLLTIMQSKETSKIKIELRKKQLVKRLRT
;
A
#
# COMPACT_ATOMS: atom_id res chain seq x y z
N MET A 1 -1.92 7.70 28.91
CA MET A 1 -0.46 8.00 28.77
C MET A 1 0.24 7.38 29.95
N ILE A 2 1.20 6.51 29.73
CA ILE A 2 1.87 5.81 30.80
C ILE A 2 2.94 6.72 31.36
N ASP A 3 2.72 7.15 32.58
CA ASP A 3 3.68 7.99 33.31
C ASP A 3 4.78 7.11 33.91
N VAL A 4 5.84 6.86 33.13
CA VAL A 4 7.03 6.15 33.62
C VAL A 4 7.65 6.86 34.86
N ILE A 5 7.35 8.13 35.02
CA ILE A 5 7.86 8.95 36.13
C ILE A 5 7.33 8.44 37.51
N ALA A 6 6.15 7.80 37.49
CA ALA A 6 5.57 7.22 38.72
C ALA A 6 6.42 6.07 39.30
N PHE A 7 7.20 5.39 38.47
CA PHE A 7 8.05 4.27 38.89
C PHE A 7 9.51 4.66 39.14
N LEU A 8 9.86 5.93 39.01
CA LEU A 8 11.22 6.39 39.30
C LEU A 8 11.49 6.46 40.81
N PRO A 9 12.75 6.22 41.21
CA PRO A 9 13.14 6.37 42.63
C PRO A 9 12.80 7.76 43.19
N GLY A 10 12.42 7.82 44.47
CA GLY A 10 12.00 9.06 45.12
C GLY A 10 13.09 10.14 45.10
N LYS A 11 14.37 9.75 45.17
CA LYS A 11 15.52 10.68 45.09
C LYS A 11 15.84 10.98 43.64
N ARG A 12 15.25 12.05 43.09
CA ARG A 12 15.38 12.48 41.71
C ARG A 12 15.56 14.00 41.60
N LYS A 13 16.15 14.47 40.52
CA LYS A 13 16.41 15.88 40.23
C LYS A 13 15.98 16.20 38.80
N GLN A 14 15.21 17.23 38.61
CA GLN A 14 14.82 17.72 37.30
C GLN A 14 15.83 18.75 36.80
N THR A 15 16.22 18.63 35.51
CA THR A 15 17.12 19.57 34.84
C THR A 15 16.33 20.56 33.98
N SER A 16 16.91 21.70 33.66
CA SER A 16 16.30 22.73 32.79
C SER A 16 15.98 22.20 31.36
N GLY A 17 16.67 21.14 30.90
CA GLY A 17 16.41 20.49 29.62
C GLY A 17 15.29 19.44 29.62
N GLY A 18 14.51 19.35 30.73
CA GLY A 18 13.38 18.41 30.85
C GLY A 18 13.79 16.97 31.19
N TRP A 19 15.05 16.72 31.50
CA TRP A 19 15.53 15.43 31.98
C TRP A 19 15.30 15.28 33.49
N ILE A 20 14.94 14.07 33.89
CA ILE A 20 14.84 13.69 35.33
C ILE A 20 16.01 12.76 35.61
N SER A 21 16.93 13.21 36.48
CA SER A 21 18.09 12.44 36.90
C SER A 21 17.79 11.69 38.20
N PHE A 22 18.21 10.45 38.26
CA PHE A 22 18.05 9.55 39.40
C PHE A 22 19.18 8.50 39.46
N ASN A 23 19.30 7.75 40.55
CA ASN A 23 20.30 6.69 40.63
C ASN A 23 19.97 5.58 39.62
N ALA A 24 20.86 5.37 38.67
CA ALA A 24 20.65 4.43 37.55
C ALA A 24 20.58 2.97 38.05
N PRO A 25 19.49 2.25 37.81
CA PRO A 25 19.39 0.84 38.22
C PRO A 25 20.21 -0.12 37.34
N CYS A 26 20.56 0.31 36.13
CA CYS A 26 21.22 -0.51 35.12
C CYS A 26 22.72 -0.79 35.39
N CYS A 27 23.40 0.02 36.23
CA CYS A 27 24.86 -0.05 36.39
C CYS A 27 25.34 -1.40 36.89
N VAL A 28 24.68 -1.95 37.91
CA VAL A 28 25.06 -3.26 38.48
C VAL A 28 24.90 -4.43 37.50
N TYR A 29 24.09 -4.26 36.47
CA TYR A 29 23.88 -5.27 35.42
C TYR A 29 24.78 -5.07 34.20
N ASN A 30 25.56 -3.98 34.19
CA ASN A 30 26.50 -3.65 33.12
C ASN A 30 27.94 -3.51 33.66
N SER A 31 28.31 -4.36 34.60
CA SER A 31 29.66 -4.47 35.17
C SER A 31 30.17 -3.20 35.85
N GLU A 32 29.26 -2.34 36.32
CA GLU A 32 29.60 -1.12 37.07
C GLU A 32 29.10 -1.19 38.52
N SER A 33 29.67 -0.39 39.39
CA SER A 33 29.17 -0.22 40.74
C SER A 33 27.80 0.47 40.76
N ALA A 34 27.00 0.21 41.80
CA ALA A 34 25.70 0.87 42.00
C ALA A 34 25.82 2.39 41.92
N ASP A 35 24.99 3.01 41.11
CA ASP A 35 24.99 4.46 40.96
C ASP A 35 24.44 5.17 42.23
N ARG A 36 25.25 6.02 42.80
CA ARG A 36 24.90 6.89 43.96
C ARG A 36 24.93 8.38 43.62
N ARG A 37 25.21 8.72 42.35
CA ARG A 37 25.43 10.09 41.86
C ARG A 37 24.36 10.58 40.89
N GLN A 38 23.22 9.86 40.78
CA GLN A 38 22.11 10.23 39.93
C GLN A 38 22.50 10.40 38.46
N ARG A 39 23.27 9.43 37.92
CA ARG A 39 23.77 9.44 36.52
C ARG A 39 22.80 8.79 35.52
N GLY A 40 21.70 8.18 35.98
CA GLY A 40 20.58 7.78 35.12
C GLY A 40 19.71 9.00 34.82
N GLY A 41 19.39 9.23 33.58
CA GLY A 41 18.50 10.28 33.11
C GLY A 41 17.36 9.72 32.26
N ILE A 42 16.15 10.18 32.51
CA ILE A 42 15.00 9.91 31.66
C ILE A 42 14.38 11.23 31.20
N LYS A 43 13.96 11.28 29.95
CA LYS A 43 13.22 12.40 29.38
C LYS A 43 11.89 11.88 28.84
N ASN A 44 10.80 12.43 29.37
CA ASN A 44 9.45 12.13 28.89
C ASN A 44 9.07 13.11 27.78
N THR A 45 8.35 12.61 26.77
CA THR A 45 7.79 13.40 25.67
C THR A 45 6.34 12.97 25.46
N ASP A 46 5.58 13.73 24.72
CA ASP A 46 4.18 13.41 24.41
C ASP A 46 4.02 12.07 23.66
N GLN A 47 5.09 11.61 22.99
CA GLN A 47 5.10 10.38 22.21
C GLN A 47 5.86 9.22 22.86
N GLY A 48 6.36 9.38 24.09
CA GLY A 48 7.10 8.31 24.77
C GLY A 48 8.21 8.83 25.67
N TRP A 49 9.26 8.04 25.87
CA TRP A 49 10.38 8.41 26.73
C TRP A 49 11.71 7.90 26.20
N SER A 50 12.78 8.58 26.60
CA SER A 50 14.16 8.19 26.33
C SER A 50 14.96 8.13 27.63
N TYR A 51 15.78 7.11 27.80
CA TYR A 51 16.65 6.90 28.95
C TYR A 51 18.11 6.80 28.51
N HIS A 52 19.00 7.42 29.29
CA HIS A 52 20.43 7.30 29.17
C HIS A 52 21.11 7.23 30.53
N CYS A 53 22.05 6.33 30.69
CA CYS A 53 22.91 6.26 31.88
C CYS A 53 24.32 6.78 31.56
N PHE A 54 24.69 7.89 32.17
CA PHE A 54 26.03 8.50 32.00
C PHE A 54 27.15 7.75 32.72
N ASN A 55 26.87 6.65 33.43
CA ASN A 55 27.86 5.80 34.06
C ASN A 55 28.21 4.59 33.18
N CYS A 56 27.24 3.74 32.90
CA CYS A 56 27.47 2.50 32.14
C CYS A 56 27.11 2.60 30.66
N GLY A 57 26.67 3.76 30.16
CA GLY A 57 26.29 3.97 28.76
C GLY A 57 24.99 3.28 28.33
N TYR A 58 24.23 2.67 29.24
CA TYR A 58 22.99 2.00 28.89
C TYR A 58 21.95 2.99 28.38
N THR A 59 21.35 2.65 27.23
CA THR A 59 20.28 3.45 26.60
C THR A 59 19.04 2.60 26.37
N ALA A 60 17.87 3.20 26.59
CA ALA A 60 16.59 2.60 26.26
C ALA A 60 15.61 3.70 25.84
N SER A 61 14.65 3.36 25.02
CA SER A 61 13.60 4.28 24.59
C SER A 61 12.30 3.53 24.34
N PHE A 62 11.22 4.27 24.45
CA PHE A 62 9.88 3.81 24.10
C PHE A 62 9.19 4.91 23.28
N VAL A 63 8.49 4.51 22.23
CA VAL A 63 7.67 5.39 21.41
C VAL A 63 6.26 4.79 21.35
N LEU A 64 5.26 5.61 21.62
CA LEU A 64 3.86 5.24 21.55
C LEU A 64 3.53 4.70 20.12
N GLY A 65 2.72 3.68 20.02
CA GLY A 65 2.46 3.00 18.75
C GLY A 65 3.50 1.93 18.37
N ARG A 66 4.58 1.76 19.14
CA ARG A 66 5.59 0.70 18.95
C ARG A 66 5.65 -0.25 20.12
N THR A 67 6.01 -1.50 19.86
CA THR A 67 6.26 -2.48 20.93
C THR A 67 7.46 -2.07 21.76
N LEU A 68 7.41 -2.34 23.07
CA LEU A 68 8.55 -2.14 23.96
C LEU A 68 9.76 -2.95 23.50
N THR A 69 10.88 -2.28 23.33
CA THR A 69 12.15 -2.93 22.98
C THR A 69 12.64 -3.80 24.16
N PHE A 70 13.50 -4.78 23.88
CA PHE A 70 14.10 -5.60 24.93
C PHE A 70 14.84 -4.76 25.99
N LYS A 71 15.54 -3.71 25.57
CA LYS A 71 16.21 -2.76 26.47
C LYS A 71 15.21 -1.96 27.33
N ALA A 72 14.11 -1.52 26.75
CA ALA A 72 13.07 -0.82 27.48
C ALA A 72 12.42 -1.72 28.54
N ARG A 73 12.08 -2.96 28.20
CA ARG A 73 11.52 -3.95 29.15
C ARG A 73 12.48 -4.22 30.32
N LYS A 74 13.78 -4.41 30.02
CA LYS A 74 14.80 -4.58 31.08
C LYS A 74 14.89 -3.37 32.00
N LEU A 75 14.89 -2.16 31.46
CA LEU A 75 14.93 -0.95 32.27
C LEU A 75 13.71 -0.87 33.20
N LEU A 76 12.50 -1.10 32.71
CA LEU A 76 11.28 -1.10 33.49
C LEU A 76 11.30 -2.17 34.59
N ALA A 77 11.79 -3.37 34.30
CA ALA A 77 11.97 -4.43 35.31
C ALA A 77 12.98 -4.00 36.40
N TRP A 78 14.09 -3.37 36.04
CA TRP A 78 15.07 -2.84 37.00
C TRP A 78 14.55 -1.64 37.83
N LEU A 79 13.54 -0.95 37.33
CA LEU A 79 12.79 0.07 38.08
C LEU A 79 11.66 -0.53 38.95
N ASN A 80 11.60 -1.87 39.05
CA ASN A 80 10.59 -2.61 39.78
C ASN A 80 9.15 -2.37 39.29
N VAL A 81 8.98 -2.10 37.98
CA VAL A 81 7.66 -2.07 37.38
C VAL A 81 7.12 -3.49 37.30
N PRO A 82 5.89 -3.77 37.83
CA PRO A 82 5.30 -5.11 37.75
C PRO A 82 5.21 -5.61 36.29
N GLN A 83 5.41 -6.90 36.11
CA GLN A 83 5.38 -7.52 34.77
C GLN A 83 4.04 -7.29 34.03
N GLU A 84 2.93 -7.37 34.78
CA GLU A 84 1.59 -7.09 34.28
C GLU A 84 1.48 -5.67 33.72
N GLU A 85 2.11 -4.73 34.38
CA GLU A 85 2.14 -3.33 33.97
C GLU A 85 2.99 -3.13 32.69
N ILE A 86 4.12 -3.82 32.59
CA ILE A 86 4.96 -3.83 31.37
C ILE A 86 4.17 -4.39 30.17
N GLU A 87 3.41 -5.45 30.39
CA GLU A 87 2.56 -6.03 29.37
C GLU A 87 1.38 -5.12 28.99
N ARG A 88 0.75 -4.48 29.98
CA ARG A 88 -0.30 -3.47 29.76
C ARG A 88 0.21 -2.31 28.92
N ILE A 89 1.39 -1.77 29.21
CA ILE A 89 2.07 -0.73 28.44
C ILE A 89 2.22 -1.18 26.97
N ASN A 90 2.67 -2.39 26.77
CA ASN A 90 2.89 -2.92 25.42
C ASN A 90 1.58 -3.09 24.65
N LEU A 91 0.52 -3.58 25.28
CA LEU A 91 -0.81 -3.73 24.69
C LEU A 91 -1.48 -2.39 24.37
N GLU A 92 -1.41 -1.43 25.28
CA GLU A 92 -1.93 -0.07 25.07
C GLU A 92 -1.22 0.63 23.91
N SER A 93 0.08 0.46 23.80
CA SER A 93 0.84 1.00 22.67
C SER A 93 0.43 0.39 21.33
N LEU A 94 0.15 -0.90 21.28
CA LEU A 94 -0.37 -1.57 20.08
C LEU A 94 -1.79 -1.09 19.73
N ARG A 95 -2.64 -0.83 20.73
CA ARG A 95 -3.96 -0.23 20.53
C ARG A 95 -3.85 1.18 19.93
N HIS A 96 -2.94 2.01 20.43
CA HIS A 96 -2.67 3.34 19.86
C HIS A 96 -2.26 3.26 18.39
N ARG A 97 -1.40 2.32 18.03
CA ARG A 97 -1.01 2.10 16.64
C ARG A 97 -2.21 1.75 15.75
N ASN A 98 -3.13 0.90 16.24
CA ASN A 98 -4.31 0.54 15.49
C ASN A 98 -5.30 1.72 15.37
N ILE A 99 -5.44 2.51 16.42
CA ILE A 99 -6.32 3.70 16.43
C ILE A 99 -5.73 4.80 15.53
N GLU A 100 -4.43 5.06 15.58
CA GLU A 100 -3.77 6.01 14.67
C GLU A 100 -3.82 5.55 13.21
N GLY A 101 -3.68 4.24 12.95
CA GLY A 101 -3.90 3.67 11.63
C GLY A 101 -5.32 3.94 11.12
N ILE A 102 -6.33 3.64 11.95
CA ILE A 102 -7.74 3.88 11.64
C ILE A 102 -8.07 5.38 11.53
N LEU A 103 -7.49 6.22 12.41
CA LEU A 103 -7.70 7.67 12.36
C LEU A 103 -6.98 8.31 11.16
N ASN A 104 -5.79 7.85 10.82
CA ASN A 104 -5.10 8.29 9.60
C ASN A 104 -5.83 7.82 8.34
N GLU A 105 -6.36 6.60 8.33
CA GLU A 105 -7.25 6.14 7.25
C GLU A 105 -8.53 6.99 7.19
N ARG A 106 -9.17 7.29 8.33
CA ARG A 106 -10.36 8.18 8.39
C ARG A 106 -10.03 9.64 8.07
N GLN A 107 -8.88 10.16 8.50
CA GLN A 107 -8.46 11.54 8.16
C GLN A 107 -8.08 11.69 6.68
N LEU A 108 -7.57 10.63 6.05
CA LEU A 108 -7.37 10.57 4.61
C LEU A 108 -8.70 10.41 3.85
N ALA A 109 -9.72 9.78 4.47
CA ALA A 109 -11.07 9.64 3.91
C ALA A 109 -11.95 10.90 4.08
N VAL A 110 -11.64 11.81 5.02
CA VAL A 110 -12.50 12.95 5.41
C VAL A 110 -12.26 14.23 4.58
N ARG A 111 -11.31 14.23 3.64
CA ARG A 111 -11.30 15.26 2.61
C ARG A 111 -11.86 14.64 1.33
N PRO A 112 -13.06 15.05 0.87
CA PRO A 112 -13.44 14.74 -0.50
C PRO A 112 -12.30 15.25 -1.36
N VAL A 113 -11.65 14.36 -2.05
CA VAL A 113 -10.68 14.76 -3.05
C VAL A 113 -11.53 15.24 -4.21
N GLU A 114 -11.73 16.54 -4.32
CA GLU A 114 -12.19 17.12 -5.56
C GLU A 114 -11.09 16.86 -6.58
N ILE A 115 -11.20 15.72 -7.25
CA ILE A 115 -10.37 15.40 -8.40
C ILE A 115 -11.20 15.86 -9.58
N GLU A 116 -10.79 16.95 -10.16
CA GLU A 116 -11.33 17.45 -11.42
C GLU A 116 -10.42 16.97 -12.54
N PHE A 117 -11.03 16.43 -13.58
CA PHE A 117 -10.36 16.16 -14.85
C PHE A 117 -11.01 17.03 -15.91
N GLU A 118 -10.20 17.50 -16.85
CA GLU A 118 -10.69 18.30 -17.98
C GLU A 118 -11.34 17.38 -19.02
N GLU A 119 -12.46 17.80 -19.58
CA GLU A 119 -13.10 17.11 -20.69
C GLU A 119 -12.17 17.12 -21.92
N CYS A 120 -12.04 15.97 -22.57
CA CYS A 120 -11.19 15.78 -23.75
C CYS A 120 -11.97 15.20 -24.91
N ASP A 121 -11.60 15.62 -26.11
CA ASP A 121 -12.10 15.02 -27.34
C ASP A 121 -11.39 13.69 -27.63
N LEU A 122 -12.13 12.73 -28.18
CA LEU A 122 -11.56 11.52 -28.74
C LEU A 122 -10.86 11.83 -30.09
N PRO A 123 -9.91 10.97 -30.53
CA PRO A 123 -9.26 11.16 -31.83
C PRO A 123 -10.29 11.29 -32.97
N ALA A 124 -10.13 12.29 -33.82
CA ALA A 124 -11.07 12.59 -34.91
C ALA A 124 -11.19 11.44 -35.95
N ASP A 125 -10.21 10.54 -35.99
CA ASP A 125 -10.17 9.37 -36.88
C ASP A 125 -10.78 8.11 -36.23
N THR A 126 -11.76 8.25 -35.38
CA THR A 126 -12.53 7.15 -34.78
C THR A 126 -13.81 6.85 -35.57
N GLU A 127 -14.31 5.64 -35.39
CA GLU A 127 -15.58 5.15 -35.94
C GLU A 127 -16.19 4.12 -34.99
N GLU A 128 -17.41 3.69 -35.30
CA GLU A 128 -18.05 2.57 -34.58
C GLU A 128 -17.16 1.32 -34.59
N LEU A 129 -17.34 0.50 -33.56
CA LEU A 129 -16.51 -0.68 -33.34
C LEU A 129 -16.62 -1.64 -34.57
N THR A 130 -15.52 -1.81 -35.28
CA THR A 130 -15.43 -2.72 -36.43
C THR A 130 -15.44 -4.19 -35.96
N ASP A 131 -15.81 -5.11 -36.89
CA ASP A 131 -15.83 -6.55 -36.57
C ASP A 131 -14.44 -7.05 -36.12
N THR A 132 -13.37 -6.60 -36.75
CA THR A 132 -11.99 -6.97 -36.36
C THR A 132 -11.66 -6.52 -34.93
N ALA A 133 -12.07 -5.33 -34.56
CA ALA A 133 -11.86 -4.81 -33.17
C ALA A 133 -12.74 -5.55 -32.18
N ARG A 134 -13.97 -5.87 -32.55
CA ARG A 134 -14.92 -6.68 -31.77
C ARG A 134 -14.37 -8.07 -31.51
N ASP A 135 -13.92 -8.76 -32.55
CA ASP A 135 -13.32 -10.10 -32.45
C ASP A 135 -12.07 -10.08 -31.53
N TYR A 136 -11.25 -9.04 -31.61
CA TYR A 136 -10.10 -8.87 -30.77
C TYR A 136 -10.49 -8.79 -29.27
N LEU A 137 -11.52 -8.00 -28.94
CA LEU A 137 -12.01 -7.86 -27.56
C LEU A 137 -12.62 -9.17 -27.03
N ILE A 138 -13.45 -9.82 -27.85
CA ILE A 138 -14.07 -11.12 -27.50
C ILE A 138 -12.99 -12.18 -27.26
N ASN A 139 -11.98 -12.26 -28.13
CA ASN A 139 -10.87 -13.22 -27.98
C ASN A 139 -10.02 -12.94 -26.73
N ARG A 140 -10.09 -11.73 -26.19
CA ARG A 140 -9.49 -11.36 -24.90
C ARG A 140 -10.42 -11.54 -23.69
N GLY A 141 -11.60 -12.13 -23.89
CA GLY A 141 -12.57 -12.33 -22.81
C GLY A 141 -13.15 -11.03 -22.26
N ILE A 142 -13.11 -9.95 -23.06
CA ILE A 142 -13.60 -8.62 -22.67
C ILE A 142 -15.03 -8.46 -23.19
N THR A 143 -15.94 -7.99 -22.34
CA THR A 143 -17.32 -7.71 -22.72
C THR A 143 -17.39 -6.45 -23.57
N LEU A 144 -18.44 -6.35 -24.39
CA LEU A 144 -18.65 -5.21 -25.29
C LEU A 144 -19.54 -4.12 -24.68
N ASP A 145 -19.75 -4.16 -23.38
CA ASP A 145 -20.64 -3.22 -22.65
C ASP A 145 -20.02 -1.83 -22.45
N TYR A 146 -18.72 -1.69 -22.76
CA TYR A 146 -18.00 -0.42 -22.68
C TYR A 146 -18.02 0.30 -24.05
N PRO A 147 -17.99 1.63 -24.12
CA PRO A 147 -18.10 2.40 -25.37
C PRO A 147 -16.78 2.41 -26.17
N TYR A 148 -16.33 1.25 -26.60
CA TYR A 148 -15.17 1.12 -27.47
C TYR A 148 -15.44 1.71 -28.85
N LEU A 149 -14.39 2.28 -29.46
CA LEU A 149 -14.40 2.74 -30.83
C LEU A 149 -13.25 2.11 -31.60
N SER A 150 -13.37 2.06 -32.93
CA SER A 150 -12.27 1.69 -33.81
C SER A 150 -11.53 2.92 -34.29
N LYS A 151 -10.20 2.81 -34.36
CA LYS A 151 -9.36 3.81 -35.01
C LYS A 151 -9.20 3.49 -36.50
N ARG A 152 -9.47 4.47 -37.35
CA ARG A 152 -9.26 4.40 -38.80
C ARG A 152 -7.79 4.58 -39.19
N GLY A 153 -7.51 4.40 -40.48
CA GLY A 153 -6.25 4.77 -41.11
C GLY A 153 -5.25 3.64 -41.24
N THR A 154 -3.99 3.96 -41.43
CA THR A 154 -2.91 3.00 -41.75
C THR A 154 -2.50 2.12 -40.56
N ARG A 155 -2.96 2.45 -39.37
CA ARG A 155 -2.79 1.66 -38.16
C ARG A 155 -4.13 1.50 -37.45
N PRO A 156 -4.89 0.47 -37.82
CA PRO A 156 -6.16 0.21 -37.15
C PRO A 156 -5.92 -0.13 -35.67
N GLY A 157 -6.85 0.25 -34.83
CA GLY A 157 -6.74 0.06 -33.40
C GLY A 157 -8.08 0.13 -32.71
N ILE A 158 -8.07 -0.14 -31.43
CA ILE A 158 -9.22 0.01 -30.54
C ILE A 158 -8.96 1.22 -29.64
N VAL A 159 -9.87 2.17 -29.68
CA VAL A 159 -9.88 3.32 -28.78
C VAL A 159 -10.74 2.97 -27.59
N VAL A 160 -10.17 3.06 -26.41
CA VAL A 160 -10.87 2.90 -25.14
C VAL A 160 -10.95 4.29 -24.49
N PRO A 161 -12.13 4.94 -24.48
CA PRO A 161 -12.31 6.20 -23.80
C PRO A 161 -12.01 6.07 -22.30
N PHE A 162 -11.47 7.10 -21.70
CA PHE A 162 -11.34 7.23 -20.26
C PHE A 162 -12.45 8.14 -19.76
N THR A 163 -13.30 7.61 -18.88
CA THR A 163 -14.45 8.33 -18.34
C THR A 163 -14.25 8.66 -16.88
N TYR A 164 -14.77 9.79 -16.46
CA TYR A 164 -14.86 10.20 -15.07
C TYR A 164 -16.05 11.16 -14.92
N ASP A 165 -16.97 10.86 -14.01
CA ASP A 165 -18.18 11.64 -13.76
C ASP A 165 -18.99 11.93 -15.05
N ASP A 166 -19.20 10.85 -15.84
CA ASP A 166 -19.91 10.86 -17.14
C ASP A 166 -19.24 11.69 -18.26
N GLN A 167 -18.01 12.19 -18.05
CA GLN A 167 -17.24 12.93 -19.05
C GLN A 167 -16.09 12.09 -19.60
N ILE A 168 -15.72 12.35 -20.86
CA ILE A 168 -14.50 11.76 -21.45
C ILE A 168 -13.33 12.65 -21.04
N VAL A 169 -12.36 12.04 -20.33
CA VAL A 169 -11.18 12.73 -19.76
C VAL A 169 -9.86 12.27 -20.35
N GLY A 170 -9.91 11.47 -21.39
CA GLY A 170 -8.73 10.94 -22.07
C GLY A 170 -9.07 9.66 -22.83
N HIS A 171 -8.05 8.97 -23.30
CA HIS A 171 -8.23 7.70 -23.98
C HIS A 171 -6.94 6.88 -24.06
N THR A 172 -7.07 5.60 -24.35
CA THR A 172 -5.96 4.78 -24.89
C THR A 172 -6.33 4.18 -26.22
N THR A 173 -5.39 4.12 -27.14
CA THR A 173 -5.52 3.42 -28.39
C THR A 173 -4.60 2.20 -28.41
N ARG A 174 -5.18 1.01 -28.47
CA ARG A 174 -4.48 -0.25 -28.72
C ARG A 174 -4.41 -0.51 -30.21
N PHE A 175 -3.23 -0.49 -30.79
CA PHE A 175 -3.05 -0.89 -32.17
C PHE A 175 -3.15 -2.41 -32.36
N LEU A 176 -3.78 -2.83 -33.43
CA LEU A 176 -4.01 -4.24 -33.74
C LEU A 176 -2.87 -4.86 -34.62
N ASP A 177 -1.92 -4.04 -35.03
CA ASP A 177 -0.73 -4.48 -35.77
C ASP A 177 0.44 -4.85 -34.84
N ASP A 178 1.51 -5.41 -35.36
CA ASP A 178 2.70 -5.81 -34.62
C ASP A 178 3.76 -4.70 -34.44
N ARG A 179 3.51 -3.51 -35.01
CA ARG A 179 4.44 -2.39 -34.92
C ARG A 179 4.45 -1.79 -33.50
N THR A 180 5.57 -1.20 -33.10
CA THR A 180 5.71 -0.43 -31.87
C THR A 180 5.50 1.07 -32.13
N PRO A 181 4.98 1.83 -31.15
CA PRO A 181 4.40 1.40 -29.87
C PRO A 181 3.07 0.67 -30.07
N LYS A 182 2.76 -0.28 -29.19
CA LYS A 182 1.47 -1.00 -29.22
C LYS A 182 0.31 -0.18 -28.67
N TYR A 183 0.61 0.84 -27.87
CA TYR A 183 -0.36 1.76 -27.28
C TYR A 183 0.04 3.22 -27.51
N ILE A 184 -0.95 4.06 -27.68
CA ILE A 184 -0.85 5.51 -27.49
C ILE A 184 -1.91 5.89 -26.49
N GLN A 185 -1.55 6.77 -25.54
CA GLN A 185 -2.43 7.13 -24.44
C GLN A 185 -2.43 8.65 -24.28
N ASP A 186 -3.61 9.19 -24.04
CA ASP A 186 -3.84 10.54 -23.52
C ASP A 186 -4.40 10.40 -22.13
N ILE A 187 -3.58 10.71 -21.11
CA ILE A 187 -3.88 10.44 -19.71
C ILE A 187 -3.61 11.69 -18.90
N GLN A 188 -4.62 12.15 -18.19
CA GLN A 188 -4.44 13.26 -17.25
C GLN A 188 -3.75 12.78 -15.96
N PRO A 189 -2.94 13.64 -15.32
CA PRO A 189 -2.24 13.30 -14.08
C PRO A 189 -3.20 12.88 -12.98
N GLY A 190 -2.93 11.72 -12.37
CA GLY A 190 -3.75 11.19 -11.28
C GLY A 190 -4.96 10.37 -11.70
N TYR A 191 -5.25 10.27 -12.98
CA TYR A 191 -6.35 9.44 -13.48
C TYR A 191 -6.12 7.94 -13.19
N VAL A 192 -7.20 7.25 -12.85
CA VAL A 192 -7.27 5.80 -12.68
C VAL A 192 -8.45 5.30 -13.51
N PHE A 193 -8.18 4.42 -14.45
CA PHE A 193 -9.21 3.85 -15.31
C PHE A 193 -10.18 2.98 -14.52
N GLY A 194 -11.48 3.11 -14.81
CA GLY A 194 -12.52 2.21 -14.33
C GLY A 194 -12.99 2.50 -12.89
N THR A 195 -12.64 3.63 -12.30
CA THR A 195 -13.15 4.03 -10.98
C THR A 195 -14.66 4.27 -10.97
N ASP A 196 -15.20 4.85 -12.02
CA ASP A 196 -16.63 5.09 -12.25
C ASP A 196 -17.42 3.81 -12.60
N LEU A 197 -16.73 2.75 -13.03
CA LEU A 197 -17.32 1.44 -13.29
C LEU A 197 -17.50 0.58 -12.02
N GLN A 198 -16.97 1.03 -10.88
CA GLN A 198 -17.00 0.27 -9.64
C GLN A 198 -18.39 0.31 -9.00
N GLN A 199 -18.94 -0.87 -8.72
CA GLN A 199 -20.26 -0.97 -8.08
C GLN A 199 -20.14 -0.88 -6.56
N ASN A 200 -21.01 -0.13 -5.90
CA ASN A 200 -20.97 0.14 -4.47
C ASN A 200 -21.09 -1.10 -3.55
N ASN A 201 -21.61 -2.20 -4.04
CA ASN A 201 -21.77 -3.44 -3.29
C ASN A 201 -20.54 -4.38 -3.34
N TRP A 202 -19.48 -4.03 -4.08
CA TRP A 202 -18.25 -4.83 -4.11
C TRP A 202 -17.39 -4.54 -2.89
N GLN A 203 -16.84 -5.59 -2.28
CA GLN A 203 -16.05 -5.48 -1.04
C GLN A 203 -14.58 -5.14 -1.29
N ALA A 204 -14.09 -5.40 -2.47
CA ALA A 204 -12.70 -5.13 -2.85
C ALA A 204 -12.63 -4.46 -4.22
N VAL A 205 -11.61 -3.63 -4.40
CA VAL A 205 -11.20 -3.11 -5.70
C VAL A 205 -9.88 -3.79 -6.11
N ILE A 206 -9.84 -4.35 -7.32
CA ILE A 206 -8.63 -4.98 -7.86
C ILE A 206 -7.94 -3.95 -8.75
N VAL A 207 -6.68 -3.68 -8.45
CA VAL A 207 -5.84 -2.70 -9.14
C VAL A 207 -4.85 -3.44 -10.03
N THR A 208 -4.85 -3.13 -11.32
CA THR A 208 -3.95 -3.67 -12.34
C THR A 208 -3.13 -2.56 -13.01
N GLU A 209 -2.18 -2.93 -13.87
CA GLU A 209 -1.42 -1.97 -14.64
C GLU A 209 -2.16 -1.51 -15.90
N GLY A 210 -2.75 -2.45 -16.63
CA GLY A 210 -3.32 -2.26 -17.95
C GLY A 210 -4.83 -2.13 -17.99
N VAL A 211 -5.33 -1.37 -18.97
CA VAL A 211 -6.77 -1.20 -19.22
C VAL A 211 -7.47 -2.53 -19.49
N PHE A 212 -6.85 -3.39 -20.32
CA PHE A 212 -7.47 -4.67 -20.70
C PHE A 212 -7.51 -5.67 -19.55
N ASP A 213 -6.53 -5.60 -18.64
CA ASP A 213 -6.55 -6.37 -17.40
C ASP A 213 -7.72 -5.94 -16.53
N ALA A 214 -7.87 -4.63 -16.30
CA ALA A 214 -8.98 -4.06 -15.55
C ALA A 214 -10.34 -4.42 -16.16
N LEU A 215 -10.51 -4.23 -17.46
CA LEU A 215 -11.76 -4.56 -18.17
C LEU A 215 -12.12 -6.04 -18.06
N SER A 216 -11.14 -6.93 -18.13
CA SER A 216 -11.39 -8.38 -18.09
C SER A 216 -11.95 -8.88 -16.77
N ILE A 217 -11.73 -8.13 -15.68
CA ILE A 217 -12.18 -8.51 -14.32
C ILE A 217 -13.07 -7.46 -13.63
N ASN A 218 -13.41 -6.36 -14.30
CA ASN A 218 -14.05 -5.17 -13.72
C ASN A 218 -13.22 -4.57 -12.57
N GLY A 219 -11.91 -4.52 -12.73
CA GLY A 219 -10.98 -3.85 -11.84
C GLY A 219 -10.77 -2.39 -12.23
N VAL A 220 -9.72 -1.79 -11.66
CA VAL A 220 -9.22 -0.46 -12.05
C VAL A 220 -7.78 -0.57 -12.56
N ALA A 221 -7.36 0.35 -13.44
CA ALA A 221 -5.99 0.36 -13.96
C ALA A 221 -5.30 1.69 -13.65
N VAL A 222 -4.04 1.61 -13.22
CA VAL A 222 -3.20 2.79 -12.96
C VAL A 222 -2.45 3.28 -14.19
N LEU A 223 -2.47 2.51 -15.28
CA LEU A 223 -1.95 2.85 -16.60
C LEU A 223 -0.42 2.98 -16.68
N HIS A 224 0.26 2.75 -15.58
CA HIS A 224 1.72 2.76 -15.43
C HIS A 224 2.16 1.70 -14.42
N ALA A 225 3.46 1.38 -14.41
CA ALA A 225 4.06 0.45 -13.45
C ALA A 225 4.27 1.06 -12.05
N ASP A 226 3.61 2.17 -11.72
CA ASP A 226 3.69 2.83 -10.41
C ASP A 226 2.39 3.57 -10.11
N ILE A 227 2.13 3.81 -8.83
CA ILE A 227 0.95 4.53 -8.33
C ILE A 227 1.40 5.84 -7.71
N ASN A 228 1.01 6.96 -8.29
CA ASN A 228 1.26 8.26 -7.69
C ASN A 228 0.27 8.57 -6.55
N ASP A 229 0.55 9.61 -5.76
CA ASP A 229 -0.27 9.95 -4.59
C ASP A 229 -1.71 10.37 -4.96
N ALA A 230 -1.93 10.98 -6.13
CA ALA A 230 -3.26 11.34 -6.60
C ALA A 230 -4.08 10.09 -6.95
N GLN A 231 -3.49 9.14 -7.69
CA GLN A 231 -4.10 7.85 -7.98
C GLN A 231 -4.39 7.06 -6.70
N ALA A 232 -3.44 7.05 -5.73
CA ALA A 232 -3.66 6.39 -4.46
C ALA A 232 -4.83 6.99 -3.67
N ARG A 233 -5.02 8.31 -3.71
CA ARG A 233 -6.18 8.98 -3.10
C ARG A 233 -7.49 8.60 -3.81
N LEU A 234 -7.49 8.61 -5.16
CA LEU A 234 -8.67 8.25 -5.94
C LEU A 234 -9.12 6.80 -5.70
N ILE A 235 -8.16 5.85 -5.66
CA ILE A 235 -8.48 4.45 -5.34
C ILE A 235 -9.01 4.31 -3.90
N ARG A 236 -8.44 5.04 -2.93
CA ARG A 236 -8.91 5.03 -1.53
C ARG A 236 -10.31 5.62 -1.36
N SER A 237 -10.70 6.60 -2.19
CA SER A 237 -12.04 7.18 -2.13
C SER A 237 -13.16 6.19 -2.46
N LEU A 238 -12.82 5.02 -3.03
CA LEU A 238 -13.75 3.92 -3.22
C LEU A 238 -14.13 3.20 -1.91
N GLU A 239 -13.45 3.49 -0.80
CA GLU A 239 -13.71 2.99 0.56
C GLU A 239 -13.82 1.46 0.67
N ARG A 240 -12.94 0.73 -0.02
CA ARG A 240 -12.91 -0.73 -0.09
C ARG A 240 -11.52 -1.28 0.15
N GLU A 241 -11.47 -2.59 0.38
CA GLU A 241 -10.19 -3.28 0.38
C GLU A 241 -9.53 -3.17 -1.00
N VAL A 242 -8.28 -2.70 -1.02
CA VAL A 242 -7.50 -2.57 -2.26
C VAL A 242 -6.62 -3.80 -2.41
N VAL A 243 -6.74 -4.49 -3.54
CA VAL A 243 -5.93 -5.65 -3.89
C VAL A 243 -5.16 -5.35 -5.18
N VAL A 244 -3.86 -5.17 -5.08
CA VAL A 244 -2.98 -4.89 -6.23
C VAL A 244 -2.53 -6.20 -6.86
N VAL A 245 -2.72 -6.33 -8.17
CA VAL A 245 -2.28 -7.49 -8.97
C VAL A 245 -1.29 -6.98 -10.02
N PRO A 246 0.02 -7.10 -9.78
CA PRO A 246 1.03 -6.64 -10.72
C PRO A 246 1.14 -7.59 -11.91
N ASP A 247 1.59 -7.08 -13.05
CA ASP A 247 2.10 -7.91 -14.12
C ASP A 247 3.29 -8.72 -13.60
N GLN A 248 3.41 -9.99 -14.02
CA GLN A 248 4.49 -10.85 -13.57
C GLN A 248 5.75 -10.62 -14.41
N ASP A 249 6.25 -9.38 -14.35
CA ASP A 249 7.48 -8.96 -14.99
C ASP A 249 8.30 -8.03 -14.06
N VAL A 250 9.46 -7.56 -14.55
CA VAL A 250 10.34 -6.71 -13.73
C VAL A 250 9.73 -5.32 -13.45
N PRO A 251 9.10 -4.64 -14.41
CA PRO A 251 8.39 -3.39 -14.16
C PRO A 251 7.29 -3.51 -13.09
N GLY A 252 6.46 -4.55 -13.15
CA GLY A 252 5.35 -4.77 -12.21
C GLY A 252 5.77 -4.88 -10.74
N MET A 253 7.07 -5.16 -10.48
CA MET A 253 7.58 -5.18 -9.10
C MET A 253 7.59 -3.82 -8.42
N ARG A 254 7.57 -2.71 -9.15
CA ARG A 254 7.43 -1.35 -8.59
C ARG A 254 6.03 -1.14 -8.02
N LEU A 255 5.04 -1.65 -8.72
CA LEU A 255 3.65 -1.61 -8.25
C LEU A 255 3.48 -2.33 -6.90
N VAL A 256 4.18 -3.48 -6.72
CA VAL A 256 4.22 -4.21 -5.45
C VAL A 256 4.85 -3.37 -4.34
N GLU A 257 5.99 -2.73 -4.59
CA GLU A 257 6.66 -1.87 -3.61
C GLU A 257 5.75 -0.76 -3.15
N ARG A 258 5.12 -0.08 -4.09
CA ARG A 258 4.20 1.01 -3.80
C ARG A 258 2.95 0.56 -3.04
N ALA A 259 2.36 -0.58 -3.40
CA ALA A 259 1.24 -1.18 -2.67
C ALA A 259 1.59 -1.46 -1.20
N VAL A 260 2.80 -1.99 -0.95
CA VAL A 260 3.30 -2.25 0.41
C VAL A 260 3.50 -0.95 1.21
N GLU A 261 4.00 0.12 0.59
CA GLU A 261 4.11 1.45 1.24
C GLU A 261 2.74 2.02 1.61
N LEU A 262 1.75 1.85 0.72
CA LEU A 262 0.38 2.30 0.92
C LEU A 262 -0.42 1.44 1.92
N GLY A 263 0.13 0.29 2.35
CA GLY A 263 -0.53 -0.65 3.26
C GLY A 263 -1.64 -1.48 2.60
N TRP A 264 -1.62 -1.60 1.27
CA TRP A 264 -2.59 -2.35 0.49
C TRP A 264 -2.26 -3.83 0.40
N SER A 265 -3.28 -4.65 0.13
CA SER A 265 -3.10 -6.07 -0.17
C SER A 265 -2.46 -6.26 -1.54
N VAL A 266 -1.59 -7.25 -1.67
CA VAL A 266 -0.98 -7.63 -2.95
C VAL A 266 -1.32 -9.08 -3.26
N SER A 267 -1.73 -9.34 -4.49
CA SER A 267 -1.93 -10.69 -4.99
C SER A 267 -0.94 -10.98 -6.12
N MET A 268 -0.12 -11.98 -5.92
CA MET A 268 0.82 -12.51 -6.92
C MET A 268 0.51 -13.99 -7.12
N PRO A 269 -0.55 -14.34 -7.88
CA PRO A 269 -0.96 -15.71 -8.10
C PRO A 269 0.13 -16.54 -8.80
N GLU A 270 0.12 -17.85 -8.57
CA GLU A 270 0.90 -18.75 -9.40
C GLU A 270 0.11 -19.07 -10.67
N TRP A 271 0.28 -18.22 -11.69
CA TRP A 271 -0.38 -18.39 -12.96
C TRP A 271 0.08 -19.66 -13.70
N PRO A 272 -0.76 -20.25 -14.56
CA PRO A 272 -0.34 -21.31 -15.46
C PRO A 272 0.86 -20.89 -16.34
N ALA A 273 1.57 -21.86 -16.89
CA ALA A 273 2.70 -21.59 -17.78
C ALA A 273 2.27 -20.74 -18.99
N GLY A 274 3.02 -19.68 -19.27
CA GLY A 274 2.75 -18.75 -20.38
C GLY A 274 1.78 -17.60 -20.04
N VAL A 275 1.14 -17.61 -18.87
CA VAL A 275 0.26 -16.55 -18.38
C VAL A 275 1.08 -15.57 -17.53
N LYS A 276 1.07 -14.29 -17.87
CA LYS A 276 1.88 -13.26 -17.21
C LYS A 276 1.07 -12.12 -16.58
N ASP A 277 -0.13 -11.89 -17.04
CA ASP A 277 -1.02 -10.81 -16.58
C ASP A 277 -2.44 -11.34 -16.34
N VAL A 278 -3.30 -10.46 -15.85
CA VAL A 278 -4.68 -10.81 -15.48
C VAL A 278 -5.51 -11.14 -16.72
N ASN A 279 -5.33 -10.43 -17.81
CA ASN A 279 -6.07 -10.68 -19.04
C ASN A 279 -5.70 -12.04 -19.64
N ASP A 280 -4.41 -12.39 -19.68
CA ASP A 280 -3.94 -13.71 -20.09
C ASP A 280 -4.56 -14.82 -19.20
N ALA A 281 -4.69 -14.57 -17.89
CA ALA A 281 -5.33 -15.50 -16.97
C ALA A 281 -6.82 -15.69 -17.28
N VAL A 282 -7.53 -14.59 -17.60
CA VAL A 282 -8.95 -14.66 -18.00
C VAL A 282 -9.13 -15.46 -19.30
N ILE A 283 -8.26 -15.25 -20.28
CA ILE A 283 -8.28 -16.03 -21.54
C ILE A 283 -8.04 -17.53 -21.24
N CYS A 284 -7.09 -17.83 -20.36
CA CYS A 284 -6.69 -19.21 -20.07
C CYS A 284 -7.71 -19.99 -19.23
N MET A 285 -8.26 -19.40 -18.17
CA MET A 285 -9.06 -20.12 -17.18
C MET A 285 -10.46 -19.53 -16.95
N GLY A 286 -10.78 -18.43 -17.60
CA GLY A 286 -12.04 -17.72 -17.42
C GLY A 286 -12.03 -16.74 -16.23
N ARG A 287 -12.92 -15.74 -16.31
CA ARG A 287 -13.00 -14.62 -15.35
C ARG A 287 -13.20 -15.05 -13.90
N LEU A 288 -14.16 -15.96 -13.64
CA LEU A 288 -14.46 -16.39 -12.28
C LEU A 288 -13.27 -17.10 -11.62
N ALA A 289 -12.63 -18.01 -12.32
CA ALA A 289 -11.46 -18.72 -11.81
C ALA A 289 -10.29 -17.77 -11.57
N THR A 290 -10.08 -16.79 -12.44
CA THR A 290 -9.06 -15.73 -12.28
C THR A 290 -9.32 -14.90 -11.01
N LEU A 291 -10.55 -14.43 -10.80
CA LEU A 291 -10.93 -13.68 -9.61
C LEU A 291 -10.74 -14.48 -8.33
N LEU A 292 -11.16 -15.74 -8.31
CA LEU A 292 -10.96 -16.63 -7.16
C LEU A 292 -9.47 -16.83 -6.86
N THR A 293 -8.66 -17.04 -7.89
CA THR A 293 -7.21 -17.21 -7.74
C THR A 293 -6.53 -15.93 -7.20
N ILE A 294 -6.94 -14.76 -7.68
CA ILE A 294 -6.49 -13.46 -7.17
C ILE A 294 -6.83 -13.34 -5.68
N MET A 295 -8.06 -13.59 -5.30
CA MET A 295 -8.51 -13.43 -3.91
C MET A 295 -7.88 -14.46 -2.95
N GLN A 296 -7.65 -15.69 -3.41
CA GLN A 296 -6.95 -16.73 -2.63
C GLN A 296 -5.45 -16.44 -2.46
N SER A 297 -4.84 -15.80 -3.43
CA SER A 297 -3.41 -15.45 -3.41
C SER A 297 -3.11 -14.11 -2.74
N LYS A 298 -4.15 -13.43 -2.27
CA LYS A 298 -4.05 -12.14 -1.59
C LYS A 298 -3.22 -12.25 -0.31
N GLU A 299 -2.30 -11.31 -0.12
CA GLU A 299 -1.42 -11.25 1.04
C GLU A 299 -1.34 -9.80 1.55
N THR A 300 -1.43 -9.65 2.87
CA THR A 300 -1.31 -8.36 3.57
C THR A 300 -0.01 -8.23 4.35
N SER A 301 0.66 -9.34 4.62
CA SER A 301 1.90 -9.37 5.36
C SER A 301 3.06 -8.90 4.50
N LYS A 302 3.68 -7.77 4.83
CA LYS A 302 4.85 -7.23 4.16
C LYS A 302 5.96 -8.27 3.96
N ILE A 303 6.23 -9.09 4.98
CA ILE A 303 7.27 -10.13 4.92
C ILE A 303 6.94 -11.19 3.87
N LYS A 304 5.69 -11.65 3.83
CA LYS A 304 5.25 -12.66 2.87
C LYS A 304 5.20 -12.10 1.45
N ILE A 305 4.76 -10.85 1.28
CA ILE A 305 4.80 -10.15 -0.03
C ILE A 305 6.23 -10.10 -0.55
N GLU A 306 7.18 -9.67 0.28
CA GLU A 306 8.61 -9.61 -0.10
C GLU A 306 9.21 -10.98 -0.45
N LEU A 307 8.81 -12.03 0.27
CA LEU A 307 9.23 -13.40 -0.05
C LEU A 307 8.70 -13.86 -1.42
N ARG A 308 7.40 -13.65 -1.68
CA ARG A 308 6.78 -13.98 -2.98
C ARG A 308 7.39 -13.18 -4.13
N LYS A 309 7.62 -11.88 -3.93
CA LYS A 309 8.31 -11.03 -4.89
C LYS A 309 9.69 -11.59 -5.27
N LYS A 310 10.49 -11.97 -4.26
CA LYS A 310 11.82 -12.58 -4.52
C LYS A 310 11.73 -13.89 -5.30
N GLN A 311 10.73 -14.73 -5.00
CA GLN A 311 10.49 -15.98 -5.73
C GLN A 311 10.11 -15.71 -7.19
N LEU A 312 9.22 -14.74 -7.43
CA LEU A 312 8.82 -14.34 -8.77
C LEU A 312 9.99 -13.79 -9.58
N VAL A 313 10.75 -12.85 -9.03
CA VAL A 313 11.95 -12.28 -9.69
C VAL A 313 12.98 -13.38 -10.02
N LYS A 314 13.14 -14.40 -9.17
CA LYS A 314 14.02 -15.52 -9.48
C LYS A 314 13.52 -16.34 -10.67
N ARG A 315 12.21 -16.58 -10.77
CA ARG A 315 11.60 -17.28 -11.93
C ARG A 315 11.77 -16.51 -13.23
N LEU A 316 11.68 -15.18 -13.20
CA LEU A 316 11.82 -14.33 -14.38
C LEU A 316 13.26 -14.25 -14.94
N ARG A 317 14.25 -14.69 -14.16
CA ARG A 317 15.67 -14.72 -14.55
C ARG A 317 16.15 -16.08 -15.05
N THR A 318 15.35 -17.11 -14.91
CA THR A 318 15.60 -18.47 -15.40
C THR A 318 14.88 -18.72 -16.71
#